data_c85383e97c3d538557f061548ba3ad58
#
_entry.id   c85383e97c3d538557f061548ba3ad58
#
_cell.length_a   1.000
_cell.length_b   1.000
_cell.length_c   1.000
_cell.angle_alpha   90.00
_cell.angle_beta   90.00
_cell.angle_gamma   90.00
#
_symmetry.space_group_name_H-M   'P 1'
#
loop_
_entity.id
_entity.type
_entity.pdbx_description
1 polymer ?
#
loop_
_entity_poly.entity_id
_entity_poly.type
_entity_poly.pdbx_seq_one_letter_code
_entity_poly.pdbx_strand_id
1 'polypeptide(L)'
;MANFELIFFIGADELACAAASAWLDEIETANRAGKTHCVALSGGRITQKFFAATVEQAASRKISFAHVHFFWADERCVPPTDPDSNFRLANELLFIPLKISETQIHRLRGEISPQAAVTIAEEELCQIASPGKNNQPVLDLVFLGLGEDGHVASLFPNSGMKMLDTFVSFVVIENSPKPPPRRISLGYEALKHADKIWVFASGSGKDGALRESLKPDGRTPLAQVIRLRAGTKIFSDIRMK
;
A
#
# COMPACT_ATOMS: atom_id res chain seq x y z
N MET A 1 -24.72 3.54 -1.70
CA MET A 1 -23.88 2.77 -2.65
C MET A 1 -22.70 2.21 -1.87
N ALA A 2 -22.20 1.02 -2.22
CA ALA A 2 -21.02 0.47 -1.56
C ALA A 2 -19.80 1.38 -1.85
N ASN A 3 -19.00 1.66 -0.82
CA ASN A 3 -17.79 2.49 -0.95
C ASN A 3 -16.59 1.69 -1.52
N PHE A 4 -16.82 0.49 -2.03
CA PHE A 4 -15.79 -0.39 -2.59
C PHE A 4 -16.27 -1.13 -3.83
N GLU A 5 -15.31 -1.57 -4.64
CA GLU A 5 -15.48 -2.49 -5.76
C GLU A 5 -14.73 -3.79 -5.43
N LEU A 6 -15.42 -4.93 -5.42
CA LEU A 6 -14.80 -6.25 -5.22
C LEU A 6 -14.66 -6.95 -6.58
N ILE A 7 -13.43 -7.26 -6.96
CA ILE A 7 -13.08 -7.94 -8.21
C ILE A 7 -12.57 -9.34 -7.86
N PHE A 8 -13.28 -10.35 -8.35
CA PHE A 8 -12.93 -11.74 -8.08
C PHE A 8 -12.07 -12.34 -9.18
N PHE A 9 -11.07 -13.12 -8.77
CA PHE A 9 -10.15 -13.89 -9.63
C PHE A 9 -10.14 -15.36 -9.22
N ILE A 10 -9.80 -16.27 -10.15
CA ILE A 10 -9.78 -17.72 -9.87
C ILE A 10 -8.64 -18.08 -8.92
N GLY A 11 -7.52 -17.33 -8.97
CA GLY A 11 -6.36 -17.57 -8.10
C GLY A 11 -5.42 -16.38 -8.00
N ALA A 12 -4.42 -16.54 -7.15
CA ALA A 12 -3.44 -15.50 -6.83
C ALA A 12 -2.63 -15.01 -8.04
N ASP A 13 -2.34 -15.88 -8.99
CA ASP A 13 -1.57 -15.52 -10.18
C ASP A 13 -2.41 -14.65 -11.14
N GLU A 14 -3.67 -15.00 -11.37
CA GLU A 14 -4.58 -14.19 -12.17
C GLU A 14 -4.81 -12.82 -11.53
N LEU A 15 -5.03 -12.79 -10.20
CA LEU A 15 -5.15 -11.56 -9.44
C LEU A 15 -3.91 -10.67 -9.62
N ALA A 16 -2.73 -11.24 -9.44
CA ALA A 16 -1.46 -10.52 -9.55
C ALA A 16 -1.24 -9.96 -10.96
N CYS A 17 -1.50 -10.76 -12.00
CA CYS A 17 -1.39 -10.35 -13.40
C CYS A 17 -2.37 -9.21 -13.75
N ALA A 18 -3.63 -9.33 -13.32
CA ALA A 18 -4.64 -8.31 -13.58
C ALA A 18 -4.33 -6.99 -12.84
N ALA A 19 -3.90 -7.07 -11.57
CA ALA A 19 -3.48 -5.89 -10.81
C ALA A 19 -2.26 -5.22 -11.43
N ALA A 20 -1.26 -6.00 -11.89
CA ALA A 20 -0.09 -5.48 -12.57
C ALA A 20 -0.47 -4.75 -13.86
N SER A 21 -1.30 -5.37 -14.71
CA SER A 21 -1.78 -4.72 -15.93
C SER A 21 -2.48 -3.40 -15.65
N ALA A 22 -3.41 -3.38 -14.69
CA ALA A 22 -4.15 -2.18 -14.33
C ALA A 22 -3.22 -1.07 -13.79
N TRP A 23 -2.20 -1.41 -13.00
CA TRP A 23 -1.23 -0.42 -12.52
C TRP A 23 -0.36 0.14 -13.65
N LEU A 24 0.08 -0.70 -14.57
CA LEU A 24 0.83 -0.26 -15.73
C LEU A 24 0.01 0.69 -16.63
N ASP A 25 -1.31 0.49 -16.73
CA ASP A 25 -2.22 1.41 -17.43
C ASP A 25 -2.30 2.80 -16.74
N GLU A 26 -2.29 2.81 -15.39
CA GLU A 26 -2.21 4.06 -14.61
C GLU A 26 -0.88 4.79 -14.86
N ILE A 27 0.24 4.05 -14.84
CA ILE A 27 1.57 4.61 -15.13
C ILE A 27 1.63 5.19 -16.54
N GLU A 28 1.14 4.47 -17.55
CA GLU A 28 1.07 5.01 -18.92
C GLU A 28 0.23 6.26 -19.02
N THR A 29 -0.87 6.31 -18.27
CA THR A 29 -1.75 7.48 -18.24
C THR A 29 -1.04 8.68 -17.62
N ALA A 30 -0.32 8.49 -16.49
CA ALA A 30 0.49 9.51 -15.86
C ALA A 30 1.63 9.99 -16.78
N ASN A 31 2.34 9.05 -17.41
CA ASN A 31 3.41 9.35 -18.38
C ASN A 31 2.91 10.21 -19.55
N ARG A 32 1.76 9.86 -20.14
CA ARG A 32 1.15 10.64 -21.24
C ARG A 32 0.75 12.05 -20.80
N ALA A 33 0.38 12.21 -19.55
CA ALA A 33 0.02 13.50 -18.97
C ALA A 33 1.23 14.30 -18.45
N GLY A 34 2.45 13.72 -18.47
CA GLY A 34 3.64 14.33 -17.88
C GLY A 34 3.54 14.55 -16.37
N LYS A 35 2.77 13.70 -15.68
CA LYS A 35 2.50 13.82 -14.24
C LYS A 35 3.34 12.82 -13.44
N THR A 36 3.78 13.25 -12.28
CA THR A 36 4.31 12.37 -11.26
C THR A 36 3.23 11.40 -10.80
N HIS A 37 3.60 10.15 -10.52
CA HIS A 37 2.75 9.12 -9.97
C HIS A 37 3.34 8.61 -8.66
N CYS A 38 2.81 9.07 -7.53
CA CYS A 38 3.25 8.71 -6.19
C CYS A 38 2.49 7.47 -5.71
N VAL A 39 3.19 6.36 -5.52
CA VAL A 39 2.59 5.09 -5.11
C VAL A 39 3.16 4.60 -3.78
N ALA A 40 2.29 4.12 -2.87
CA ALA A 40 2.72 3.45 -1.66
C ALA A 40 2.61 1.93 -1.80
N LEU A 41 3.74 1.24 -1.60
CA LEU A 41 3.85 -0.21 -1.68
C LEU A 41 3.59 -0.87 -0.33
N SER A 42 3.14 -2.12 -0.35
CA SER A 42 3.04 -3.01 0.83
C SER A 42 3.87 -4.27 0.62
N GLY A 43 4.20 -4.93 1.71
CA GLY A 43 4.78 -6.28 1.69
C GLY A 43 3.72 -7.39 1.57
N GLY A 44 4.19 -8.62 1.72
CA GLY A 44 3.34 -9.80 1.79
C GLY A 44 3.47 -10.76 0.62
N ARG A 45 2.89 -11.97 0.78
CA ARG A 45 3.03 -13.07 -0.20
C ARG A 45 2.45 -12.76 -1.57
N ILE A 46 1.28 -12.15 -1.62
CA ILE A 46 0.64 -11.77 -2.89
C ILE A 46 1.43 -10.66 -3.61
N THR A 47 2.08 -9.78 -2.86
CA THR A 47 2.90 -8.70 -3.41
C THR A 47 4.10 -9.24 -4.20
N GLN A 48 4.68 -10.37 -3.79
CA GLN A 48 5.76 -11.01 -4.56
C GLN A 48 5.30 -11.39 -5.97
N LYS A 49 4.11 -12.01 -6.08
CA LYS A 49 3.51 -12.36 -7.38
C LYS A 49 3.17 -11.12 -8.20
N PHE A 50 2.64 -10.09 -7.53
CA PHE A 50 2.31 -8.81 -8.16
C PHE A 50 3.56 -8.12 -8.72
N PHE A 51 4.68 -8.07 -7.98
CA PHE A 51 5.93 -7.49 -8.45
C PHE A 51 6.50 -8.28 -9.64
N ALA A 52 6.51 -9.61 -9.57
CA ALA A 52 6.96 -10.45 -10.68
C ALA A 52 6.14 -10.21 -11.95
N ALA A 53 4.81 -10.21 -11.86
CA ALA A 53 3.91 -9.92 -12.98
C ALA A 53 4.10 -8.49 -13.51
N THR A 54 4.36 -7.52 -12.64
CA THR A 54 4.63 -6.13 -13.04
C THR A 54 5.91 -6.04 -13.86
N VAL A 55 6.99 -6.68 -13.41
CA VAL A 55 8.29 -6.68 -14.12
C VAL A 55 8.14 -7.30 -15.51
N GLU A 56 7.50 -8.47 -15.60
CA GLU A 56 7.27 -9.17 -16.87
C GLU A 56 6.47 -8.33 -17.86
N GLN A 57 5.33 -7.80 -17.42
CA GLN A 57 4.46 -7.01 -18.28
C GLN A 57 5.06 -5.64 -18.64
N ALA A 58 5.78 -5.00 -17.69
CA ALA A 58 6.46 -3.73 -17.97
C ALA A 58 7.53 -3.89 -19.05
N ALA A 59 8.31 -4.98 -19.01
CA ALA A 59 9.28 -5.29 -20.03
C ALA A 59 8.62 -5.55 -21.41
N SER A 60 7.56 -6.35 -21.45
CA SER A 60 6.80 -6.64 -22.66
C SER A 60 6.17 -5.40 -23.28
N ARG A 61 5.57 -4.54 -22.45
CA ARG A 61 4.88 -3.31 -22.87
C ARG A 61 5.83 -2.11 -23.03
N LYS A 62 7.10 -2.24 -22.64
CA LYS A 62 8.11 -1.16 -22.63
C LYS A 62 7.68 0.06 -21.82
N ILE A 63 7.07 -0.18 -20.65
CA ILE A 63 6.59 0.89 -19.78
C ILE A 63 7.76 1.61 -19.12
N SER A 64 7.75 2.94 -19.17
CA SER A 64 8.68 3.78 -18.44
C SER A 64 8.19 4.07 -17.03
N PHE A 65 9.07 3.94 -16.05
CA PHE A 65 8.81 4.32 -14.65
C PHE A 65 9.44 5.67 -14.28
N ALA A 66 9.89 6.46 -15.25
CA ALA A 66 10.64 7.70 -15.01
C ALA A 66 9.90 8.73 -14.14
N HIS A 67 8.57 8.71 -14.12
CA HIS A 67 7.73 9.62 -13.34
C HIS A 67 7.08 8.95 -12.12
N VAL A 68 7.46 7.71 -11.78
CA VAL A 68 6.90 6.99 -10.64
C VAL A 68 7.78 7.22 -9.41
N HIS A 69 7.20 7.64 -8.30
CA HIS A 69 7.86 7.76 -7.00
C HIS A 69 7.26 6.76 -6.02
N PHE A 70 8.12 6.01 -5.35
CA PHE A 70 7.76 4.87 -4.53
C PHE A 70 7.89 5.22 -3.05
N PHE A 71 6.78 5.09 -2.34
CA PHE A 71 6.64 5.17 -0.89
C PHE A 71 6.22 3.81 -0.33
N TRP A 72 6.01 3.71 0.98
CA TRP A 72 5.53 2.49 1.63
C TRP A 72 4.26 2.75 2.43
N ALA A 73 3.31 1.82 2.36
CA ALA A 73 2.12 1.84 3.21
C ALA A 73 2.49 1.50 4.67
N ASP A 74 3.46 0.61 4.85
CA ASP A 74 4.08 0.33 6.14
C ASP A 74 5.49 -0.25 5.98
N GLU A 75 6.29 -0.13 7.02
CA GLU A 75 7.60 -0.78 7.11
C GLU A 75 7.86 -1.23 8.54
N ARG A 76 8.67 -2.27 8.66
CA ARG A 76 9.15 -2.80 9.92
C ARG A 76 10.39 -2.03 10.36
N CYS A 77 10.49 -1.72 11.66
CA CYS A 77 11.67 -1.04 12.20
C CYS A 77 12.85 -2.02 12.32
N VAL A 78 13.39 -2.38 11.16
CA VAL A 78 14.53 -3.28 10.97
C VAL A 78 15.47 -2.69 9.91
N PRO A 79 16.73 -3.17 9.81
CA PRO A 79 17.63 -2.77 8.72
C PRO A 79 17.04 -3.06 7.33
N PRO A 80 17.41 -2.28 6.30
CA PRO A 80 16.86 -2.45 4.94
C PRO A 80 17.26 -3.76 4.26
N THR A 81 18.21 -4.50 4.82
CA THR A 81 18.67 -5.82 4.35
C THR A 81 18.01 -6.98 5.11
N ASP A 82 17.21 -6.68 6.14
CA ASP A 82 16.55 -7.68 6.95
C ASP A 82 15.47 -8.43 6.14
N PRO A 83 15.30 -9.75 6.34
CA PRO A 83 14.24 -10.53 5.68
C PRO A 83 12.83 -9.98 5.89
N ASP A 84 12.59 -9.31 7.01
CA ASP A 84 11.30 -8.71 7.34
C ASP A 84 11.08 -7.32 6.74
N SER A 85 12.09 -6.72 6.06
CA SER A 85 11.94 -5.41 5.43
C SER A 85 11.06 -5.48 4.16
N ASN A 86 10.05 -4.63 4.11
CA ASN A 86 9.23 -4.45 2.91
C ASN A 86 10.02 -3.77 1.79
N PHE A 87 10.97 -2.88 2.15
CA PHE A 87 11.88 -2.28 1.18
C PHE A 87 12.75 -3.36 0.52
N ARG A 88 13.36 -4.28 1.30
CA ARG A 88 14.16 -5.36 0.73
C ARG A 88 13.38 -6.13 -0.33
N LEU A 89 12.16 -6.53 -0.01
CA LEU A 89 11.28 -7.24 -0.93
C LEU A 89 11.07 -6.47 -2.23
N ALA A 90 10.73 -5.19 -2.15
CA ALA A 90 10.52 -4.34 -3.32
C ALA A 90 11.82 -4.13 -4.10
N ASN A 91 12.94 -3.95 -3.42
CA ASN A 91 14.24 -3.76 -4.06
C ASN A 91 14.65 -4.96 -4.89
N GLU A 92 14.55 -6.17 -4.32
CA GLU A 92 14.95 -7.41 -4.99
C GLU A 92 14.01 -7.77 -6.14
N LEU A 93 12.70 -7.63 -5.97
CA LEU A 93 11.69 -8.14 -6.91
C LEU A 93 11.13 -7.11 -7.89
N LEU A 94 11.32 -5.81 -7.63
CA LEU A 94 10.75 -4.76 -8.46
C LEU A 94 11.83 -3.75 -8.93
N PHE A 95 12.57 -3.13 -8.00
CA PHE A 95 13.43 -1.99 -8.35
C PHE A 95 14.68 -2.40 -9.13
N ILE A 96 15.39 -3.44 -8.70
CA ILE A 96 16.57 -3.94 -9.43
C ILE A 96 16.17 -4.41 -10.83
N PRO A 97 15.14 -5.27 -11.03
CA PRO A 97 14.74 -5.70 -12.36
C PRO A 97 14.30 -4.58 -13.29
N LEU A 98 13.60 -3.57 -12.77
CA LEU A 98 13.12 -2.41 -13.53
C LEU A 98 14.13 -1.28 -13.62
N LYS A 99 15.29 -1.39 -12.97
CA LYS A 99 16.36 -0.37 -12.91
C LYS A 99 15.84 0.99 -12.42
N ILE A 100 15.02 0.95 -11.36
CA ILE A 100 14.47 2.16 -10.74
C ILE A 100 15.60 3.00 -10.14
N SER A 101 15.58 4.30 -10.37
CA SER A 101 16.56 5.23 -9.79
C SER A 101 16.35 5.37 -8.28
N GLU A 102 17.45 5.48 -7.52
CA GLU A 102 17.40 5.74 -6.07
C GLU A 102 16.65 7.04 -5.73
N THR A 103 16.68 8.03 -6.62
CA THR A 103 15.97 9.31 -6.45
C THR A 103 14.43 9.18 -6.51
N GLN A 104 13.93 8.03 -6.94
CA GLN A 104 12.50 7.73 -7.00
C GLN A 104 12.02 6.91 -5.79
N ILE A 105 12.94 6.50 -4.89
CA ILE A 105 12.69 5.54 -3.82
C ILE A 105 12.73 6.25 -2.46
N HIS A 106 11.57 6.47 -1.85
CA HIS A 106 11.38 7.19 -0.58
C HIS A 106 11.09 6.20 0.55
N ARG A 107 12.15 5.63 1.13
CA ARG A 107 12.03 4.57 2.13
C ARG A 107 11.54 5.08 3.49
N LEU A 108 10.69 4.29 4.14
CA LEU A 108 10.54 4.35 5.59
C LEU A 108 11.79 3.73 6.22
N ARG A 109 12.62 4.56 6.86
CA ARG A 109 13.94 4.16 7.37
C ARG A 109 13.81 3.41 8.70
N GLY A 110 13.52 2.11 8.64
CA GLY A 110 13.32 1.26 9.82
C GLY A 110 14.54 1.09 10.72
N GLU A 111 15.74 1.41 10.22
CA GLU A 111 17.03 1.32 10.90
C GLU A 111 17.35 2.48 11.84
N ILE A 112 16.56 3.55 11.83
CA ILE A 112 16.71 4.70 12.71
C ILE A 112 15.55 4.77 13.72
N SER A 113 15.53 5.81 14.59
CA SER A 113 14.40 5.97 15.52
C SER A 113 13.09 6.16 14.72
N PRO A 114 11.98 5.50 15.12
CA PRO A 114 10.73 5.59 14.39
C PRO A 114 10.22 7.02 14.21
N GLN A 115 10.41 7.88 15.21
CA GLN A 115 10.01 9.28 15.16
C GLN A 115 10.80 10.07 14.11
N ALA A 116 12.12 9.87 14.06
CA ALA A 116 12.96 10.49 13.03
C ALA A 116 12.60 9.98 11.62
N ALA A 117 12.33 8.68 11.49
CA ALA A 117 11.92 8.09 10.24
C ALA A 117 10.57 8.65 9.73
N VAL A 118 9.60 8.86 10.63
CA VAL A 118 8.32 9.52 10.31
C VAL A 118 8.56 10.94 9.83
N THR A 119 9.36 11.74 10.55
CA THR A 119 9.63 13.12 10.14
C THR A 119 10.21 13.19 8.73
N ILE A 120 11.23 12.38 8.45
CA ILE A 120 11.85 12.33 7.11
C ILE A 120 10.84 11.90 6.04
N ALA A 121 10.03 10.87 6.31
CA ALA A 121 9.05 10.37 5.35
C ALA A 121 7.95 11.40 5.05
N GLU A 122 7.49 12.16 6.06
CA GLU A 122 6.54 13.27 5.88
C GLU A 122 7.13 14.37 5.01
N GLU A 123 8.38 14.77 5.28
CA GLU A 123 9.07 15.80 4.49
C GLU A 123 9.23 15.37 3.03
N GLU A 124 9.71 14.14 2.79
CA GLU A 124 9.86 13.60 1.43
C GLU A 124 8.49 13.51 0.70
N LEU A 125 7.44 13.04 1.40
CA LEU A 125 6.11 12.94 0.81
C LEU A 125 5.55 14.33 0.46
N CYS A 126 5.70 15.31 1.35
CA CYS A 126 5.26 16.69 1.10
C CYS A 126 6.00 17.37 -0.05
N GLN A 127 7.26 17.02 -0.28
CA GLN A 127 8.05 17.59 -1.38
C GLN A 127 7.69 17.02 -2.75
N ILE A 128 7.28 15.77 -2.81
CA ILE A 128 7.10 15.02 -4.07
C ILE A 128 5.64 14.88 -4.47
N ALA A 129 4.76 14.56 -3.51
CA ALA A 129 3.36 14.32 -3.81
C ALA A 129 2.60 15.61 -4.14
N SER A 130 1.62 15.48 -5.03
CA SER A 130 0.75 16.60 -5.36
C SER A 130 -0.05 17.06 -4.14
N PRO A 131 -0.20 18.36 -3.93
CA PRO A 131 -1.01 18.87 -2.83
C PRO A 131 -2.51 18.64 -3.10
N GLY A 132 -3.19 18.06 -2.14
CA GLY A 132 -4.66 17.94 -2.09
C GLY A 132 -5.32 19.14 -1.42
N LYS A 133 -6.53 18.90 -0.89
CA LYS A 133 -7.24 19.90 -0.06
C LYS A 133 -6.39 20.24 1.17
N ASN A 134 -6.38 21.52 1.56
CA ASN A 134 -5.61 22.04 2.70
C ASN A 134 -4.09 21.78 2.59
N ASN A 135 -3.56 21.70 1.38
CA ASN A 135 -2.14 21.48 1.10
C ASN A 135 -1.57 20.16 1.67
N GLN A 136 -2.42 19.16 1.87
CA GLN A 136 -2.00 17.82 2.31
C GLN A 136 -1.42 17.02 1.14
N PRO A 137 -0.31 16.26 1.34
CA PRO A 137 0.22 15.42 0.28
C PRO A 137 -0.76 14.29 -0.07
N VAL A 138 -0.93 14.01 -1.36
CA VAL A 138 -1.84 12.97 -1.86
C VAL A 138 -1.04 11.89 -2.60
N LEU A 139 -1.15 10.65 -2.12
CA LEU A 139 -0.68 9.49 -2.87
C LEU A 139 -1.68 9.15 -3.98
N ASP A 140 -1.20 9.00 -5.21
CA ASP A 140 -2.06 8.64 -6.36
C ASP A 140 -2.61 7.22 -6.22
N LEU A 141 -1.82 6.32 -5.64
CA LEU A 141 -2.23 4.93 -5.43
C LEU A 141 -1.57 4.33 -4.18
N VAL A 142 -2.36 3.66 -3.36
CA VAL A 142 -1.86 2.88 -2.22
C VAL A 142 -2.23 1.42 -2.40
N PHE A 143 -1.24 0.55 -2.41
CA PHE A 143 -1.43 -0.89 -2.33
C PHE A 143 -1.49 -1.33 -0.87
N LEU A 144 -2.49 -2.12 -0.52
CA LEU A 144 -2.67 -2.69 0.81
C LEU A 144 -2.81 -4.20 0.73
N GLY A 145 -2.11 -4.91 1.60
CA GLY A 145 -2.42 -6.30 1.88
C GLY A 145 -3.53 -6.40 2.93
N LEU A 146 -4.33 -7.46 2.89
CA LEU A 146 -5.28 -7.79 3.96
C LEU A 146 -4.67 -8.84 4.88
N GLY A 147 -4.65 -8.59 6.19
CA GLY A 147 -4.29 -9.60 7.20
C GLY A 147 -5.45 -10.55 7.52
N GLU A 148 -5.15 -11.70 8.13
CA GLU A 148 -6.16 -12.68 8.57
C GLU A 148 -7.07 -12.15 9.68
N ASP A 149 -6.62 -11.12 10.39
CA ASP A 149 -7.35 -10.38 11.43
C ASP A 149 -7.99 -9.08 10.89
N GLY A 150 -7.89 -8.84 9.60
CA GLY A 150 -8.46 -7.66 8.94
C GLY A 150 -7.59 -6.39 9.00
N HIS A 151 -6.32 -6.49 9.47
CA HIS A 151 -5.40 -5.35 9.42
C HIS A 151 -5.04 -5.01 7.98
N VAL A 152 -4.75 -3.74 7.74
CA VAL A 152 -4.15 -3.20 6.51
C VAL A 152 -2.95 -2.35 6.89
N ALA A 153 -1.90 -2.32 6.05
CA ALA A 153 -0.61 -1.76 6.44
C ALA A 153 -0.18 -2.30 7.81
N SER A 154 0.15 -1.44 8.78
CA SER A 154 0.35 -1.85 10.18
C SER A 154 -0.72 -1.29 11.12
N LEU A 155 -1.95 -1.08 10.61
CA LEU A 155 -3.12 -0.71 11.39
C LEU A 155 -3.85 -1.99 11.82
N PHE A 156 -3.75 -2.33 13.10
CA PHE A 156 -4.31 -3.56 13.67
C PHE A 156 -5.65 -3.35 14.36
N PRO A 157 -6.53 -4.39 14.39
CA PRO A 157 -7.73 -4.34 15.23
C PRO A 157 -7.37 -4.05 16.68
N ASN A 158 -8.21 -3.30 17.37
CA ASN A 158 -8.08 -2.99 18.80
C ASN A 158 -6.78 -2.26 19.20
N SER A 159 -6.02 -1.71 18.26
CA SER A 159 -4.80 -0.94 18.55
C SER A 159 -5.08 0.40 19.25
N GLY A 160 -6.34 0.77 19.43
CA GLY A 160 -6.73 2.08 19.98
C GLY A 160 -6.43 3.26 19.05
N MET A 161 -5.92 2.99 17.86
CA MET A 161 -5.59 4.03 16.89
C MET A 161 -6.86 4.69 16.36
N LYS A 162 -6.99 5.97 16.61
CA LYS A 162 -8.09 6.81 16.14
C LYS A 162 -7.59 7.74 15.04
N MET A 163 -8.51 8.29 14.27
CA MET A 163 -8.21 9.45 13.44
C MET A 163 -7.74 10.58 14.37
N LEU A 164 -6.66 11.24 13.95
CA LEU A 164 -6.13 12.40 14.64
C LEU A 164 -6.87 13.66 14.15
N ASP A 165 -7.00 14.66 15.03
CA ASP A 165 -7.59 15.96 14.64
C ASP A 165 -6.67 16.76 13.71
N THR A 166 -5.39 16.38 13.64
CA THR A 166 -4.38 16.96 12.74
C THR A 166 -3.99 15.96 11.67
N PHE A 167 -3.74 16.44 10.46
CA PHE A 167 -3.25 15.59 9.38
C PHE A 167 -1.84 15.09 9.69
N VAL A 168 -1.69 13.78 9.69
CA VAL A 168 -0.42 13.07 9.80
C VAL A 168 -0.47 11.90 8.82
N SER A 169 0.50 11.83 7.90
CA SER A 169 0.54 10.74 6.92
C SER A 169 1.01 9.45 7.54
N PHE A 170 2.05 9.51 8.38
CA PHE A 170 2.65 8.32 8.97
C PHE A 170 2.50 8.30 10.48
N VAL A 171 2.34 7.11 11.04
CA VAL A 171 2.20 6.84 12.47
C VAL A 171 3.18 5.76 12.92
N VAL A 172 3.67 5.88 14.15
CA VAL A 172 4.51 4.87 14.78
C VAL A 172 3.64 3.83 15.49
N ILE A 173 3.94 2.57 15.27
CA ILE A 173 3.32 1.41 15.92
C ILE A 173 4.39 0.77 16.81
N GLU A 174 4.25 0.89 18.13
CA GLU A 174 5.25 0.35 19.08
C GLU A 174 5.02 -1.14 19.39
N ASN A 175 3.77 -1.59 19.40
CA ASN A 175 3.38 -2.91 19.88
C ASN A 175 2.48 -3.62 18.85
N SER A 176 3.03 -3.93 17.68
CA SER A 176 2.33 -4.78 16.71
C SER A 176 2.12 -6.18 17.30
N PRO A 177 0.92 -6.78 17.16
CA PRO A 177 0.68 -8.16 17.61
C PRO A 177 1.43 -9.21 16.79
N LYS A 178 2.09 -8.77 15.70
CA LYS A 178 2.92 -9.63 14.83
C LYS A 178 4.36 -9.12 14.83
N PRO A 179 5.36 -10.02 14.90
CA PRO A 179 6.76 -9.61 14.81
C PRO A 179 7.09 -9.01 13.43
N PRO A 180 8.06 -8.12 13.34
CA PRO A 180 8.64 -7.32 14.43
C PRO A 180 7.60 -6.38 15.07
N PRO A 181 7.72 -6.07 16.38
CA PRO A 181 6.68 -5.31 17.09
C PRO A 181 6.65 -3.82 16.74
N ARG A 182 7.80 -3.21 16.43
CA ARG A 182 7.88 -1.80 16.05
C ARG A 182 7.77 -1.63 14.55
N ARG A 183 6.90 -0.71 14.14
CA ARG A 183 6.62 -0.44 12.72
C ARG A 183 6.30 1.03 12.50
N ILE A 184 6.39 1.46 11.25
CA ILE A 184 5.90 2.75 10.77
C ILE A 184 4.81 2.43 9.74
N SER A 185 3.71 3.15 9.74
CA SER A 185 2.55 2.89 8.87
C SER A 185 1.93 4.18 8.38
N LEU A 186 1.35 4.17 7.18
CA LEU A 186 0.35 5.17 6.83
C LEU A 186 -0.79 5.12 7.84
N GLY A 187 -1.20 6.29 8.29
CA GLY A 187 -2.36 6.47 9.15
C GLY A 187 -3.67 6.54 8.36
N TYR A 188 -4.80 6.51 9.08
CA TYR A 188 -6.11 6.61 8.45
C TYR A 188 -6.32 7.91 7.67
N GLU A 189 -5.71 9.02 8.09
CA GLU A 189 -5.82 10.29 7.38
C GLU A 189 -5.15 10.23 5.99
N ALA A 190 -3.95 9.66 5.87
CA ALA A 190 -3.32 9.46 4.57
C ALA A 190 -4.12 8.52 3.67
N LEU A 191 -4.63 7.41 4.23
CA LEU A 191 -5.46 6.45 3.49
C LEU A 191 -6.78 7.07 3.03
N LYS A 192 -7.39 7.92 3.84
CA LYS A 192 -8.62 8.64 3.49
C LYS A 192 -8.42 9.60 2.31
N HIS A 193 -7.28 10.27 2.25
CA HIS A 193 -6.98 11.29 1.26
C HIS A 193 -6.26 10.77 0.02
N ALA A 194 -5.74 9.54 0.02
CA ALA A 194 -5.17 8.91 -1.16
C ALA A 194 -6.18 8.92 -2.34
N ASP A 195 -5.71 9.13 -3.57
CA ASP A 195 -6.60 9.15 -4.73
C ASP A 195 -7.23 7.76 -4.97
N LYS A 196 -6.41 6.72 -4.94
CA LYS A 196 -6.85 5.33 -5.10
C LYS A 196 -6.27 4.42 -4.02
N ILE A 197 -7.07 3.44 -3.60
CA ILE A 197 -6.61 2.32 -2.76
C ILE A 197 -6.96 1.00 -3.43
N TRP A 198 -5.95 0.13 -3.60
CA TRP A 198 -6.13 -1.22 -4.06
C TRP A 198 -5.73 -2.21 -2.97
N VAL A 199 -6.66 -3.05 -2.57
CA VAL A 199 -6.47 -4.05 -1.53
C VAL A 199 -6.29 -5.42 -2.17
N PHE A 200 -5.24 -6.14 -1.78
CA PHE A 200 -4.98 -7.51 -2.24
C PHE A 200 -5.39 -8.50 -1.14
N ALA A 201 -6.55 -9.13 -1.32
CA ALA A 201 -7.08 -10.14 -0.42
C ALA A 201 -6.95 -11.53 -1.07
N SER A 202 -5.83 -12.22 -0.81
CA SER A 202 -5.52 -13.51 -1.42
C SER A 202 -5.23 -14.58 -0.36
N GLY A 203 -5.83 -15.75 -0.58
CA GLY A 203 -5.68 -16.94 0.27
C GLY A 203 -6.84 -17.14 1.24
N SER A 204 -7.24 -18.42 1.44
CA SER A 204 -8.41 -18.82 2.21
C SER A 204 -8.40 -18.39 3.69
N GLY A 205 -7.22 -18.23 4.30
CA GLY A 205 -7.10 -17.75 5.69
C GLY A 205 -7.64 -16.33 5.92
N LYS A 206 -7.91 -15.58 4.84
CA LYS A 206 -8.42 -14.21 4.91
C LYS A 206 -9.93 -14.09 4.67
N ASP A 207 -10.64 -15.21 4.43
CA ASP A 207 -12.07 -15.20 4.12
C ASP A 207 -12.89 -14.52 5.23
N GLY A 208 -12.68 -14.91 6.48
CA GLY A 208 -13.38 -14.31 7.62
C GLY A 208 -13.12 -12.82 7.77
N ALA A 209 -11.85 -12.40 7.61
CA ALA A 209 -11.44 -11.01 7.69
C ALA A 209 -12.04 -10.17 6.55
N LEU A 210 -12.04 -10.69 5.33
CA LEU A 210 -12.64 -10.01 4.18
C LEU A 210 -14.14 -9.83 4.37
N ARG A 211 -14.87 -10.91 4.75
CA ARG A 211 -16.30 -10.83 5.00
C ARG A 211 -16.66 -9.82 6.08
N GLU A 212 -15.92 -9.85 7.21
CA GLU A 212 -16.13 -8.90 8.29
C GLU A 212 -15.88 -7.46 7.83
N SER A 213 -14.84 -7.25 7.00
CA SER A 213 -14.47 -5.92 6.49
C SER A 213 -15.51 -5.33 5.54
N LEU A 214 -16.27 -6.16 4.83
CA LEU A 214 -17.28 -5.73 3.87
C LEU A 214 -18.67 -5.50 4.49
N LYS A 215 -18.87 -5.85 5.77
CA LYS A 215 -20.11 -5.54 6.46
C LYS A 215 -20.24 -4.03 6.71
N PRO A 216 -21.47 -3.49 6.66
CA PRO A 216 -21.71 -2.06 6.96
C PRO A 216 -21.21 -1.64 8.34
N ASP A 217 -21.32 -2.54 9.32
CA ASP A 217 -20.90 -2.37 10.72
C ASP A 217 -19.57 -3.06 11.06
N GLY A 218 -18.83 -3.51 10.03
CA GLY A 218 -17.54 -4.18 10.18
C GLY A 218 -16.54 -3.38 11.01
N ARG A 219 -15.78 -4.08 11.88
CA ARG A 219 -14.90 -3.44 12.87
C ARG A 219 -13.41 -3.56 12.54
N THR A 220 -13.08 -4.19 11.43
CA THR A 220 -11.68 -4.31 11.01
C THR A 220 -11.09 -2.98 10.54
N PRO A 221 -9.76 -2.82 10.54
CA PRO A 221 -9.11 -1.67 9.93
C PRO A 221 -9.48 -1.47 8.45
N LEU A 222 -9.60 -2.55 7.67
CA LEU A 222 -10.08 -2.43 6.29
C LEU A 222 -11.51 -1.88 6.22
N ALA A 223 -12.42 -2.34 7.09
CA ALA A 223 -13.78 -1.80 7.16
C ALA A 223 -13.78 -0.29 7.47
N GLN A 224 -12.87 0.17 8.34
CA GLN A 224 -12.71 1.58 8.62
C GLN A 224 -12.22 2.35 7.40
N VAL A 225 -11.21 1.85 6.67
CA VAL A 225 -10.74 2.48 5.41
C VAL A 225 -11.88 2.60 4.40
N ILE A 226 -12.66 1.54 4.20
CA ILE A 226 -13.82 1.54 3.29
C ILE A 226 -14.86 2.61 3.69
N ARG A 227 -15.10 2.81 4.98
CA ARG A 227 -16.05 3.84 5.44
C ARG A 227 -15.55 5.27 5.28
N LEU A 228 -14.24 5.47 5.39
CA LEU A 228 -13.62 6.80 5.34
C LEU A 228 -13.56 7.40 3.93
N ARG A 229 -13.69 6.59 2.90
CA ARG A 229 -13.52 7.02 1.51
C ARG A 229 -14.41 6.22 0.55
N ALA A 230 -14.66 6.78 -0.63
CA ALA A 230 -15.23 6.07 -1.77
C ALA A 230 -14.12 5.50 -2.68
N GLY A 231 -14.44 4.49 -3.50
CA GLY A 231 -13.56 4.05 -4.57
C GLY A 231 -12.36 3.19 -4.12
N THR A 232 -12.53 2.39 -3.06
CA THR A 232 -11.57 1.33 -2.72
C THR A 232 -11.79 0.12 -3.63
N LYS A 233 -10.75 -0.33 -4.36
CA LYS A 233 -10.79 -1.57 -5.13
C LYS A 233 -10.19 -2.72 -4.34
N ILE A 234 -10.88 -3.85 -4.34
CA ILE A 234 -10.44 -5.08 -3.64
C ILE A 234 -10.28 -6.17 -4.67
N PHE A 235 -9.04 -6.55 -4.94
CA PHE A 235 -8.68 -7.69 -5.78
C PHE A 235 -8.62 -8.94 -4.92
N SER A 236 -9.45 -9.94 -5.22
CA SER A 236 -9.56 -11.12 -4.35
C SER A 236 -9.68 -12.42 -5.13
N ASP A 237 -9.03 -13.48 -4.64
CA ASP A 237 -9.24 -14.87 -5.05
C ASP A 237 -10.14 -15.66 -4.07
N ILE A 238 -10.75 -14.95 -3.12
CA ILE A 238 -11.63 -15.51 -2.10
C ILE A 238 -13.08 -15.46 -2.62
N ARG A 239 -13.70 -16.63 -2.77
CA ARG A 239 -15.10 -16.72 -3.20
C ARG A 239 -16.02 -16.24 -2.06
N MET A 240 -16.77 -15.20 -2.35
CA MET A 240 -17.85 -14.74 -1.49
C MET A 240 -19.08 -15.62 -1.76
N LYS A 241 -19.37 -16.57 -0.82
CA LYS A 241 -20.61 -17.37 -0.85
C LYS A 241 -21.76 -16.57 -0.26
#